data_ec828474778fd7a9442da2bdeca46d83
#
_entry.id   ec828474778fd7a9442da2bdeca46d83
#
_cell.length_a   1.000
_cell.length_b   1.000
_cell.length_c   1.000
_cell.angle_alpha   90.00
_cell.angle_beta   90.00
_cell.angle_gamma   90.00
#
_symmetry.space_group_name_H-M   'P 1'
#
loop_
_entity.id
_entity.type
_entity.pdbx_description
1 polymer ?
#
loop_
_entity_poly.entity_id
_entity_poly.type
_entity_poly.pdbx_seq_one_letter_code
_entity_poly.pdbx_strand_id
1 'polypeptide(L)'
;YGFHSTLVATVIMGIYVFIKNLFFGDIKEAAAATDFARVLPIMVLGGVISCIAVVANLSAMKLGHIGITNGIYQSSFALNFLLMVIFFHAGGNWISFLAVAIMLAGVLCMAIEKEESGGFNKKWLFFCSVAFVFNALGQFVTTIPSQYNYPDGMDIRGFSILLAMTVCYGVAKKAMHIETNKAGLKVSCLGGLVFAGVQLGTYPVMDLLAKSNSVHLFTPIMLMTVTVLFSLYSRFFLKEKFRKLQYAGLACCLTGILLFMI
;
A
#
# COMPACT_ATOMS: atom_id res chain seq x y z
N TYR A 1 -15.60 1.41 -7.61
CA TYR A 1 -15.09 1.87 -6.31
C TYR A 1 -13.70 2.53 -6.48
N GLY A 2 -12.67 1.79 -6.89
CA GLY A 2 -11.28 2.27 -6.99
C GLY A 2 -11.12 3.57 -7.81
N PHE A 3 -11.74 3.68 -8.99
CA PHE A 3 -11.66 4.89 -9.82
C PHE A 3 -12.14 6.15 -9.10
N HIS A 4 -13.32 6.11 -8.48
CA HIS A 4 -13.87 7.30 -7.81
C HIS A 4 -13.11 7.66 -6.55
N SER A 5 -12.61 6.66 -5.80
CA SER A 5 -11.79 6.89 -4.61
C SER A 5 -10.46 7.56 -4.97
N THR A 6 -9.74 7.03 -5.98
CA THR A 6 -8.47 7.65 -6.42
C THR A 6 -8.68 9.01 -7.08
N LEU A 7 -9.78 9.21 -7.81
CA LEU A 7 -10.11 10.52 -8.39
C LEU A 7 -10.30 11.59 -7.30
N VAL A 8 -11.10 11.29 -6.27
CA VAL A 8 -11.29 12.21 -5.13
C VAL A 8 -9.96 12.47 -4.43
N ALA A 9 -9.17 11.43 -4.16
CA ALA A 9 -7.86 11.59 -3.55
C ALA A 9 -6.92 12.46 -4.41
N THR A 10 -6.91 12.26 -5.74
CA THR A 10 -6.10 13.05 -6.68
C THR A 10 -6.50 14.52 -6.65
N VAL A 11 -7.80 14.83 -6.65
CA VAL A 11 -8.28 16.22 -6.58
C VAL A 11 -7.85 16.87 -5.27
N ILE A 12 -8.01 16.18 -4.14
CA ILE A 12 -7.62 16.69 -2.83
C ILE A 12 -6.11 16.96 -2.77
N MET A 13 -5.30 16.01 -3.24
CA MET A 13 -3.85 16.17 -3.28
C MET A 13 -3.42 17.29 -4.23
N GLY A 14 -4.07 17.43 -5.38
CA GLY A 14 -3.83 18.55 -6.30
C GLY A 14 -4.13 19.92 -5.65
N ILE A 15 -5.26 20.01 -4.96
CA ILE A 15 -5.63 21.22 -4.20
C ILE A 15 -4.60 21.48 -3.09
N TYR A 16 -4.19 20.46 -2.34
CA TYR A 16 -3.18 20.59 -1.29
C TYR A 16 -1.85 21.12 -1.84
N VAL A 17 -1.31 20.49 -2.90
CA VAL A 17 -0.07 20.93 -3.55
C VAL A 17 -0.18 22.37 -4.04
N PHE A 18 -1.30 22.73 -4.68
CA PHE A 18 -1.54 24.08 -5.17
C PHE A 18 -1.59 25.10 -4.03
N ILE A 19 -2.39 24.85 -2.99
CA ILE A 19 -2.55 25.76 -1.85
C ILE A 19 -1.22 25.91 -1.10
N LYS A 20 -0.54 24.78 -0.80
CA LYS A 20 0.73 24.81 -0.10
C LYS A 20 1.75 25.68 -0.82
N ASN A 21 1.92 25.48 -2.13
CA ASN A 21 2.91 26.22 -2.89
C ASN A 21 2.50 27.66 -3.22
N LEU A 22 1.20 27.98 -3.20
CA LEU A 22 0.72 29.36 -3.40
C LEU A 22 0.83 30.22 -2.13
N PHE A 23 0.49 29.63 -0.96
CA PHE A 23 0.39 30.40 0.29
C PHE A 23 1.60 30.26 1.23
N PHE A 24 2.36 29.16 1.11
CA PHE A 24 3.47 28.83 2.01
C PHE A 24 4.82 28.76 1.30
N GLY A 25 4.88 28.96 0.00
CA GLY A 25 6.10 28.96 -0.79
C GLY A 25 5.94 29.70 -2.11
N ASP A 26 7.06 30.14 -2.71
CA ASP A 26 7.06 30.60 -4.09
C ASP A 26 7.01 29.35 -5.01
N ILE A 27 5.95 29.24 -5.82
CA ILE A 27 5.75 28.11 -6.74
C ILE A 27 6.97 27.93 -7.65
N LYS A 28 7.61 29.03 -8.10
CA LYS A 28 8.79 28.97 -8.97
C LYS A 28 10.01 28.39 -8.24
N GLU A 29 10.21 28.82 -6.97
CA GLU A 29 11.30 28.31 -6.14
C GLU A 29 11.07 26.84 -5.77
N ALA A 30 9.85 26.48 -5.35
CA ALA A 30 9.47 25.10 -5.08
C ALA A 30 9.59 24.19 -6.31
N ALA A 31 9.22 24.69 -7.49
CA ALA A 31 9.39 23.94 -8.74
C ALA A 31 10.87 23.76 -9.12
N ALA A 32 11.70 24.80 -8.93
CA ALA A 32 13.15 24.72 -9.16
C ALA A 32 13.84 23.76 -8.17
N ALA A 33 13.31 23.65 -6.93
CA ALA A 33 13.82 22.71 -5.94
C ALA A 33 13.34 21.27 -6.14
N THR A 34 12.46 21.00 -7.11
CA THR A 34 11.92 19.66 -7.38
C THR A 34 12.67 19.00 -8.53
N ASP A 35 13.18 17.79 -8.30
CA ASP A 35 13.79 16.97 -9.38
C ASP A 35 12.71 16.22 -10.18
N PHE A 36 11.96 16.96 -11.01
CA PHE A 36 10.86 16.41 -11.82
C PHE A 36 11.30 15.27 -12.72
N ALA A 37 12.52 15.37 -13.29
CA ALA A 37 13.02 14.38 -14.24
C ALA A 37 13.19 12.99 -13.61
N ARG A 38 13.42 12.94 -12.30
CA ARG A 38 13.61 11.69 -11.56
C ARG A 38 12.36 11.30 -10.76
N VAL A 39 11.78 12.24 -10.02
CA VAL A 39 10.65 11.95 -9.12
C VAL A 39 9.39 11.55 -9.88
N LEU A 40 9.02 12.33 -10.91
CA LEU A 40 7.74 12.12 -11.63
C LEU A 40 7.64 10.75 -12.32
N PRO A 41 8.61 10.31 -13.14
CA PRO A 41 8.52 9.02 -13.81
C PRO A 41 8.51 7.84 -12.84
N ILE A 42 9.26 7.91 -11.73
CA ILE A 42 9.25 6.87 -10.70
C ILE A 42 7.87 6.77 -10.06
N MET A 43 7.27 7.90 -9.68
CA MET A 43 5.95 7.90 -9.03
C MET A 43 4.83 7.48 -9.99
N VAL A 44 4.90 7.87 -11.26
CA VAL A 44 3.95 7.41 -12.29
C VAL A 44 4.07 5.88 -12.49
N LEU A 45 5.29 5.37 -12.60
CA LEU A 45 5.54 3.93 -12.70
C LEU A 45 5.00 3.18 -11.47
N GLY A 46 5.28 3.69 -10.26
CA GLY A 46 4.74 3.14 -9.01
C GLY A 46 3.21 3.11 -9.00
N GLY A 47 2.55 4.16 -9.49
CA GLY A 47 1.09 4.24 -9.61
C GLY A 47 0.52 3.22 -10.58
N VAL A 48 1.14 3.02 -11.74
CA VAL A 48 0.74 1.99 -12.72
C VAL A 48 0.87 0.59 -12.12
N ILE A 49 2.03 0.28 -11.53
CA ILE A 49 2.30 -1.01 -10.88
C ILE A 49 1.29 -1.27 -9.76
N SER A 50 1.03 -0.29 -8.91
CA SER A 50 0.05 -0.39 -7.81
C SER A 50 -1.37 -0.61 -8.32
N CYS A 51 -1.75 0.02 -9.43
CA CYS A 51 -3.05 -0.22 -10.07
C CYS A 51 -3.19 -1.67 -10.53
N ILE A 52 -2.17 -2.24 -11.19
CA ILE A 52 -2.16 -3.65 -11.61
C ILE A 52 -2.31 -4.56 -10.38
N ALA A 53 -1.57 -4.30 -9.31
CA ALA A 53 -1.65 -5.06 -8.06
C ALA A 53 -3.07 -5.10 -7.49
N VAL A 54 -3.72 -3.92 -7.38
CA VAL A 54 -5.08 -3.84 -6.83
C VAL A 54 -6.11 -4.49 -7.74
N VAL A 55 -6.02 -4.29 -9.06
CA VAL A 55 -6.94 -4.94 -10.02
C VAL A 55 -6.79 -6.47 -9.96
N ALA A 56 -5.56 -6.98 -9.88
CA ALA A 56 -5.31 -8.40 -9.71
C ALA A 56 -5.86 -8.93 -8.38
N ASN A 57 -5.64 -8.20 -7.26
CA ASN A 57 -6.18 -8.55 -5.95
C ASN A 57 -7.72 -8.63 -5.95
N LEU A 58 -8.39 -7.61 -6.50
CA LEU A 58 -9.85 -7.61 -6.64
C LEU A 58 -10.36 -8.76 -7.53
N SER A 59 -9.62 -9.10 -8.59
CA SER A 59 -9.95 -10.23 -9.46
C SER A 59 -9.77 -11.57 -8.73
N ALA A 60 -8.73 -11.71 -7.93
CA ALA A 60 -8.51 -12.88 -7.08
C ALA A 60 -9.61 -13.03 -6.03
N MET A 61 -10.01 -11.94 -5.35
CA MET A 61 -11.11 -11.96 -4.37
C MET A 61 -12.46 -12.42 -4.94
N LYS A 62 -12.69 -12.23 -6.25
CA LYS A 62 -13.91 -12.73 -6.92
C LYS A 62 -13.86 -14.22 -7.23
N LEU A 63 -12.68 -14.82 -7.28
CA LEU A 63 -12.44 -16.20 -7.70
C LEU A 63 -12.16 -17.15 -6.53
N GLY A 64 -11.88 -16.60 -5.33
CA GLY A 64 -11.50 -17.38 -4.16
C GLY A 64 -11.82 -16.66 -2.85
N HIS A 65 -11.24 -17.16 -1.77
CA HIS A 65 -11.51 -16.64 -0.41
C HIS A 65 -10.91 -15.27 -0.19
N ILE A 66 -11.75 -14.32 0.22
CA ILE A 66 -11.36 -12.93 0.45
C ILE A 66 -10.26 -12.83 1.52
N GLY A 67 -10.39 -13.55 2.64
CA GLY A 67 -9.43 -13.53 3.75
C GLY A 67 -8.05 -14.03 3.32
N ILE A 68 -7.98 -15.20 2.66
CA ILE A 68 -6.71 -15.78 2.18
C ILE A 68 -6.09 -14.88 1.10
N THR A 69 -6.89 -14.42 0.14
CA THR A 69 -6.44 -13.52 -0.93
C THR A 69 -5.83 -12.24 -0.36
N ASN A 70 -6.52 -11.62 0.60
CA ASN A 70 -6.01 -10.42 1.26
C ASN A 70 -4.77 -10.70 2.10
N GLY A 71 -4.69 -11.84 2.77
CA GLY A 71 -3.50 -12.28 3.50
C GLY A 71 -2.28 -12.41 2.58
N ILE A 72 -2.44 -13.06 1.41
CA ILE A 72 -1.37 -13.16 0.40
C ILE A 72 -0.97 -11.77 -0.11
N TYR A 73 -1.95 -10.92 -0.41
CA TYR A 73 -1.69 -9.54 -0.86
C TYR A 73 -0.89 -8.74 0.18
N GLN A 74 -1.30 -8.79 1.44
CA GLN A 74 -0.61 -8.07 2.52
C GLN A 74 0.79 -8.64 2.80
N SER A 75 0.99 -9.95 2.65
CA SER A 75 2.31 -10.57 2.87
C SER A 75 3.39 -10.12 1.86
N SER A 76 3.01 -9.37 0.82
CA SER A 76 3.94 -8.74 -0.14
C SER A 76 4.98 -7.81 0.52
N PHE A 77 4.73 -7.34 1.76
CA PHE A 77 5.73 -6.58 2.52
C PHE A 77 7.04 -7.37 2.71
N ALA A 78 6.97 -8.69 2.82
CA ALA A 78 8.16 -9.52 2.96
C ALA A 78 9.04 -9.46 1.70
N LEU A 79 8.41 -9.52 0.52
CA LEU A 79 9.15 -9.36 -0.75
C LEU A 79 9.68 -7.93 -0.90
N ASN A 80 8.88 -6.91 -0.55
CA ASN A 80 9.36 -5.52 -0.57
C ASN A 80 10.56 -5.32 0.36
N PHE A 81 10.52 -5.85 1.59
CA PHE A 81 11.65 -5.82 2.51
C PHE A 81 12.90 -6.45 1.90
N LEU A 82 12.78 -7.64 1.31
CA LEU A 82 13.90 -8.32 0.64
C LEU A 82 14.47 -7.48 -0.52
N LEU A 83 13.61 -6.87 -1.35
CA LEU A 83 14.04 -5.96 -2.42
C LEU A 83 14.82 -4.77 -1.87
N MET A 84 14.35 -4.16 -0.77
CA MET A 84 15.04 -3.04 -0.13
C MET A 84 16.43 -3.45 0.40
N VAL A 85 16.55 -4.61 1.02
CA VAL A 85 17.84 -5.13 1.52
C VAL A 85 18.79 -5.42 0.35
N ILE A 86 18.32 -6.05 -0.71
CA ILE A 86 19.16 -6.45 -1.86
C ILE A 86 19.63 -5.24 -2.68
N PHE A 87 18.72 -4.34 -3.04
CA PHE A 87 19.02 -3.25 -3.98
C PHE A 87 19.58 -2.00 -3.31
N PHE A 88 19.18 -1.72 -2.08
CA PHE A 88 19.66 -0.52 -1.37
C PHE A 88 20.67 -0.83 -0.27
N HIS A 89 21.02 -2.12 -0.10
CA HIS A 89 21.88 -2.55 1.02
C HIS A 89 21.37 -2.00 2.35
N ALA A 90 20.05 -1.83 2.47
CA ALA A 90 19.42 -1.35 3.67
C ALA A 90 19.76 -2.32 4.81
N GLY A 91 20.24 -1.79 5.93
CA GLY A 91 20.85 -2.56 7.00
C GLY A 91 19.88 -3.53 7.68
N GLY A 92 19.57 -4.64 7.02
CA GLY A 92 18.84 -5.75 7.61
C GLY A 92 19.74 -6.53 8.56
N ASN A 93 19.53 -6.37 9.87
CA ASN A 93 20.11 -7.29 10.83
C ASN A 93 19.29 -8.59 10.88
N TRP A 94 19.82 -9.65 11.49
CA TRP A 94 19.11 -10.94 11.58
C TRP A 94 17.77 -10.81 12.32
N ILE A 95 17.62 -9.84 13.24
CA ILE A 95 16.39 -9.55 13.97
C ILE A 95 15.30 -9.05 13.01
N SER A 96 15.66 -8.19 12.06
CA SER A 96 14.71 -7.70 11.03
C SER A 96 14.19 -8.85 10.15
N PHE A 97 15.05 -9.79 9.75
CA PHE A 97 14.60 -10.98 9.00
C PHE A 97 13.69 -11.87 9.84
N LEU A 98 14.01 -12.08 11.13
CA LEU A 98 13.17 -12.82 12.05
C LEU A 98 11.80 -12.12 12.24
N ALA A 99 11.78 -10.81 12.40
CA ALA A 99 10.57 -10.01 12.54
C ALA A 99 9.66 -10.17 11.31
N VAL A 100 10.23 -10.07 10.09
CA VAL A 100 9.49 -10.29 8.83
C VAL A 100 8.92 -11.71 8.76
N ALA A 101 9.69 -12.72 9.14
CA ALA A 101 9.23 -14.11 9.14
C ALA A 101 8.07 -14.33 10.13
N ILE A 102 8.15 -13.77 11.33
CA ILE A 102 7.09 -13.84 12.34
C ILE A 102 5.83 -13.11 11.86
N MET A 103 5.97 -11.91 11.30
CA MET A 103 4.85 -11.16 10.72
C MET A 103 4.18 -11.93 9.57
N LEU A 104 4.98 -12.52 8.69
CA LEU A 104 4.47 -13.32 7.57
C LEU A 104 3.66 -14.51 8.07
N ALA A 105 4.19 -15.25 9.06
CA ALA A 105 3.47 -16.33 9.72
C ALA A 105 2.16 -15.83 10.36
N GLY A 106 2.20 -14.66 11.01
CA GLY A 106 1.03 -14.02 11.61
C GLY A 106 -0.07 -13.71 10.60
N VAL A 107 0.29 -13.10 9.46
CA VAL A 107 -0.67 -12.80 8.37
C VAL A 107 -1.26 -14.08 7.80
N LEU A 108 -0.45 -15.11 7.56
CA LEU A 108 -0.93 -16.39 7.06
C LEU A 108 -1.89 -17.06 8.06
N CYS A 109 -1.56 -17.06 9.36
CA CYS A 109 -2.45 -17.58 10.40
C CYS A 109 -3.81 -16.84 10.45
N MET A 110 -3.80 -15.51 10.27
CA MET A 110 -5.05 -14.74 10.22
C MET A 110 -5.85 -15.00 8.94
N ALA A 111 -5.17 -15.26 7.81
CA ALA A 111 -5.81 -15.51 6.52
C ALA A 111 -6.43 -16.92 6.42
N ILE A 112 -6.01 -17.89 7.24
CA ILE A 112 -6.54 -19.26 7.20
C ILE A 112 -7.98 -19.28 7.70
N GLU A 113 -8.91 -19.38 6.78
CA GLU A 113 -10.30 -19.72 7.04
C GLU A 113 -10.50 -21.21 6.82
N LYS A 114 -11.30 -21.86 7.70
CA LYS A 114 -11.63 -23.28 7.50
C LYS A 114 -12.65 -23.35 6.36
N GLU A 115 -12.18 -23.79 5.20
CA GLU A 115 -13.03 -24.04 4.05
C GLU A 115 -13.83 -25.34 4.18
N GLU A 116 -15.09 -25.22 3.81
CA GLU A 116 -15.84 -26.34 3.27
C GLU A 116 -15.66 -26.35 1.75
N SER A 117 -14.82 -27.28 1.27
CA SER A 117 -14.74 -27.76 -0.11
C SER A 117 -14.71 -26.70 -1.25
N GLY A 118 -13.55 -26.34 -1.69
CA GLY A 118 -13.33 -25.68 -2.98
C GLY A 118 -11.96 -26.05 -3.55
N GLY A 119 -11.93 -26.74 -4.68
CA GLY A 119 -10.70 -27.15 -5.35
C GLY A 119 -9.81 -25.96 -5.73
N PHE A 120 -8.51 -26.20 -5.81
CA PHE A 120 -7.49 -25.20 -6.12
C PHE A 120 -7.73 -24.57 -7.50
N ASN A 121 -8.18 -23.31 -7.55
CA ASN A 121 -8.44 -22.61 -8.81
C ASN A 121 -7.14 -21.98 -9.33
N LYS A 122 -6.59 -22.52 -10.44
CA LYS A 122 -5.35 -22.00 -11.07
C LYS A 122 -5.44 -20.52 -11.44
N LYS A 123 -6.62 -20.04 -11.86
CA LYS A 123 -6.83 -18.61 -12.18
C LYS A 123 -6.74 -17.74 -10.92
N TRP A 124 -7.31 -18.21 -9.81
CA TRP A 124 -7.20 -17.53 -8.52
C TRP A 124 -5.74 -17.40 -8.08
N LEU A 125 -4.97 -18.50 -8.12
CA LEU A 125 -3.56 -18.49 -7.77
C LEU A 125 -2.74 -17.55 -8.65
N PHE A 126 -3.00 -17.53 -9.95
CA PHE A 126 -2.34 -16.60 -10.87
C PHE A 126 -2.58 -15.14 -10.46
N PHE A 127 -3.84 -14.75 -10.22
CA PHE A 127 -4.14 -13.39 -9.79
C PHE A 127 -3.57 -13.05 -8.41
N CYS A 128 -3.54 -13.99 -7.46
CA CYS A 128 -2.87 -13.80 -6.17
C CYS A 128 -1.37 -13.56 -6.35
N SER A 129 -0.69 -14.34 -7.18
CA SER A 129 0.74 -14.19 -7.45
C SER A 129 1.05 -12.85 -8.12
N VAL A 130 0.25 -12.44 -9.11
CA VAL A 130 0.39 -11.12 -9.74
C VAL A 130 0.18 -10.01 -8.71
N ALA A 131 -0.89 -10.10 -7.91
CA ALA A 131 -1.18 -9.10 -6.88
C ALA A 131 -0.04 -8.99 -5.86
N PHE A 132 0.49 -10.11 -5.38
CA PHE A 132 1.61 -10.17 -4.44
C PHE A 132 2.87 -9.51 -4.99
N VAL A 133 3.31 -9.92 -6.19
CA VAL A 133 4.55 -9.41 -6.79
C VAL A 133 4.42 -7.93 -7.14
N PHE A 134 3.33 -7.54 -7.80
CA PHE A 134 3.15 -6.15 -8.22
C PHE A 134 2.90 -5.20 -7.04
N ASN A 135 2.28 -5.67 -5.94
CA ASN A 135 2.18 -4.86 -4.72
C ASN A 135 3.55 -4.60 -4.10
N ALA A 136 4.40 -5.63 -3.98
CA ALA A 136 5.76 -5.47 -3.49
C ALA A 136 6.59 -4.51 -4.37
N LEU A 137 6.54 -4.69 -5.70
CA LEU A 137 7.23 -3.83 -6.65
C LEU A 137 6.72 -2.39 -6.61
N GLY A 138 5.40 -2.18 -6.51
CA GLY A 138 4.80 -0.85 -6.40
C GLY A 138 5.31 -0.10 -5.17
N GLN A 139 5.32 -0.78 -4.02
CA GLN A 139 5.85 -0.23 -2.77
C GLN A 139 7.36 0.05 -2.88
N PHE A 140 8.13 -0.88 -3.45
CA PHE A 140 9.57 -0.71 -3.67
C PHE A 140 9.86 0.52 -4.54
N VAL A 141 9.20 0.65 -5.69
CA VAL A 141 9.40 1.78 -6.61
C VAL A 141 9.06 3.11 -5.95
N THR A 142 7.99 3.18 -5.16
CA THR A 142 7.58 4.42 -4.50
C THR A 142 8.50 4.85 -3.36
N THR A 143 9.36 3.97 -2.85
CA THR A 143 10.38 4.30 -1.84
C THR A 143 11.67 4.87 -2.44
N ILE A 144 11.91 4.68 -3.75
CA ILE A 144 13.15 5.10 -4.43
C ILE A 144 13.47 6.59 -4.22
N PRO A 145 12.53 7.55 -4.40
CA PRO A 145 12.85 8.96 -4.22
C PRO A 145 13.32 9.29 -2.79
N SER A 146 12.73 8.70 -1.77
CA SER A 146 13.16 8.89 -0.38
C SER A 146 14.54 8.26 -0.14
N GLN A 147 14.79 7.07 -0.67
CA GLN A 147 16.06 6.37 -0.49
C GLN A 147 17.25 7.09 -1.12
N TYR A 148 17.06 7.69 -2.29
CA TYR A 148 18.09 8.48 -2.97
C TYR A 148 18.05 9.97 -2.62
N ASN A 149 17.22 10.39 -1.67
CA ASN A 149 17.02 11.78 -1.26
C ASN A 149 16.75 12.73 -2.46
N TYR A 150 15.97 12.27 -3.43
CA TYR A 150 15.57 13.15 -4.53
C TYR A 150 14.66 14.27 -4.03
N PRO A 151 15.02 15.54 -4.28
CA PRO A 151 14.26 16.66 -3.77
C PRO A 151 12.86 16.71 -4.39
N ASP A 152 11.86 16.92 -3.54
CA ASP A 152 10.47 17.13 -3.94
C ASP A 152 9.91 18.37 -3.24
N GLY A 153 10.39 19.54 -3.65
CA GLY A 153 9.99 20.83 -3.06
C GLY A 153 8.50 21.15 -3.20
N MET A 154 7.82 20.58 -4.20
CA MET A 154 6.40 20.77 -4.44
C MET A 154 5.50 19.70 -3.81
N ASP A 155 6.04 18.67 -3.17
CA ASP A 155 5.28 17.51 -2.63
C ASP A 155 4.43 16.80 -3.70
N ILE A 156 4.96 16.68 -4.91
CA ILE A 156 4.22 16.11 -6.06
C ILE A 156 4.10 14.59 -6.01
N ARG A 157 4.85 13.89 -5.16
CA ARG A 157 4.90 12.41 -5.12
C ARG A 157 3.50 11.81 -4.91
N GLY A 158 2.81 12.26 -3.87
CA GLY A 158 1.46 11.79 -3.56
C GLY A 158 0.45 12.09 -4.68
N PHE A 159 0.52 13.28 -5.25
CA PHE A 159 -0.33 13.66 -6.38
C PHE A 159 -0.06 12.81 -7.62
N SER A 160 1.22 12.62 -7.97
CA SER A 160 1.62 11.91 -9.20
C SER A 160 1.22 10.44 -9.19
N ILE A 161 1.42 9.74 -8.06
CA ILE A 161 1.01 8.33 -7.94
C ILE A 161 -0.51 8.20 -8.01
N LEU A 162 -1.28 9.07 -7.34
CA LEU A 162 -2.74 9.04 -7.36
C LEU A 162 -3.29 9.38 -8.75
N LEU A 163 -2.68 10.33 -9.44
CA LEU A 163 -3.05 10.67 -10.82
C LEU A 163 -2.84 9.46 -11.75
N ALA A 164 -1.68 8.82 -11.68
CA ALA A 164 -1.38 7.62 -12.47
C ALA A 164 -2.36 6.49 -12.17
N MET A 165 -2.65 6.22 -10.89
CA MET A 165 -3.66 5.23 -10.48
C MET A 165 -5.04 5.59 -11.01
N THR A 166 -5.46 6.86 -10.94
CA THR A 166 -6.76 7.32 -11.43
C THR A 166 -6.90 7.11 -12.93
N VAL A 167 -5.88 7.44 -13.70
CA VAL A 167 -5.86 7.20 -15.15
C VAL A 167 -5.97 5.70 -15.45
N CYS A 168 -5.16 4.88 -14.80
CA CYS A 168 -5.16 3.42 -14.98
C CYS A 168 -6.52 2.81 -14.60
N TYR A 169 -7.13 3.20 -13.49
CA TYR A 169 -8.47 2.74 -13.11
C TYR A 169 -9.55 3.24 -14.07
N GLY A 170 -9.42 4.46 -14.60
CA GLY A 170 -10.31 4.99 -15.64
C GLY A 170 -10.29 4.13 -16.89
N VAL A 171 -9.10 3.78 -17.37
CA VAL A 171 -8.90 2.88 -18.51
C VAL A 171 -9.46 1.49 -18.20
N ALA A 172 -9.13 0.91 -17.06
CA ALA A 172 -9.64 -0.41 -16.65
C ALA A 172 -11.17 -0.42 -16.52
N LYS A 173 -11.78 0.62 -15.94
CA LYS A 173 -13.23 0.77 -15.81
C LYS A 173 -13.90 0.79 -17.18
N LYS A 174 -13.34 1.55 -18.15
CA LYS A 174 -13.86 1.65 -19.52
C LYS A 174 -13.71 0.31 -20.26
N ALA A 175 -12.54 -0.31 -20.16
CA ALA A 175 -12.25 -1.59 -20.83
C ALA A 175 -13.11 -2.76 -20.30
N MET A 176 -13.43 -2.76 -19.00
CA MET A 176 -14.23 -3.80 -18.35
C MET A 176 -15.72 -3.47 -18.29
N HIS A 177 -16.16 -2.37 -18.87
CA HIS A 177 -17.56 -1.90 -18.89
C HIS A 177 -18.22 -1.88 -17.49
N ILE A 178 -17.46 -1.44 -16.46
CA ILE A 178 -17.93 -1.42 -15.09
C ILE A 178 -18.87 -0.23 -14.86
N GLU A 179 -20.13 -0.52 -14.57
CA GLU A 179 -21.13 0.49 -14.23
C GLU A 179 -20.90 1.09 -12.83
N THR A 180 -21.29 2.35 -12.68
CA THR A 180 -21.16 3.07 -11.40
C THR A 180 -22.45 2.94 -10.59
N ASN A 181 -22.36 2.34 -9.39
CA ASN A 181 -23.46 2.31 -8.44
C ASN A 181 -23.46 3.57 -7.56
N LYS A 182 -24.60 4.27 -7.44
CA LYS A 182 -24.75 5.48 -6.62
C LYS A 182 -24.45 5.25 -5.14
N ALA A 183 -24.83 4.10 -4.58
CA ALA A 183 -24.51 3.77 -3.19
C ALA A 183 -22.98 3.60 -2.97
N GLY A 184 -22.27 3.00 -3.92
CA GLY A 184 -20.81 2.87 -3.90
C GLY A 184 -20.07 4.20 -4.05
N LEU A 185 -20.71 5.23 -4.63
CA LEU A 185 -20.06 6.53 -4.82
C LEU A 185 -19.76 7.23 -3.49
N LYS A 186 -20.72 7.25 -2.54
CA LYS A 186 -20.52 7.86 -1.20
C LYS A 186 -19.35 7.21 -0.46
N VAL A 187 -19.31 5.88 -0.45
CA VAL A 187 -18.22 5.12 0.20
C VAL A 187 -16.89 5.38 -0.51
N SER A 188 -16.90 5.51 -1.85
CA SER A 188 -15.70 5.85 -2.63
C SER A 188 -15.18 7.24 -2.31
N CYS A 189 -16.06 8.23 -2.12
CA CYS A 189 -15.64 9.59 -1.75
C CYS A 189 -14.97 9.60 -0.36
N LEU A 190 -15.57 8.94 0.63
CA LEU A 190 -14.96 8.81 1.96
C LEU A 190 -13.61 8.06 1.90
N GLY A 191 -13.55 6.96 1.15
CA GLY A 191 -12.30 6.24 0.89
C GLY A 191 -11.23 7.12 0.23
N GLY A 192 -11.62 8.01 -0.68
CA GLY A 192 -10.72 8.97 -1.31
C GLY A 192 -10.14 9.99 -0.34
N LEU A 193 -10.95 10.52 0.58
CA LEU A 193 -10.49 11.41 1.65
C LEU A 193 -9.44 10.74 2.53
N VAL A 194 -9.74 9.52 3.01
CA VAL A 194 -8.81 8.74 3.84
C VAL A 194 -7.52 8.45 3.06
N PHE A 195 -7.62 8.07 1.79
CA PHE A 195 -6.46 7.74 0.97
C PHE A 195 -5.55 8.96 0.72
N ALA A 196 -6.14 10.14 0.48
CA ALA A 196 -5.37 11.39 0.41
C ALA A 196 -4.63 11.68 1.72
N GLY A 197 -5.30 11.53 2.87
CA GLY A 197 -4.68 11.72 4.19
C GLY A 197 -3.51 10.76 4.44
N VAL A 198 -3.64 9.49 4.04
CA VAL A 198 -2.56 8.51 4.11
C VAL A 198 -1.36 8.95 3.27
N GLN A 199 -1.59 9.42 2.05
CA GLN A 199 -0.49 9.86 1.17
C GLN A 199 0.23 11.10 1.70
N LEU A 200 -0.49 12.02 2.34
CA LEU A 200 0.11 13.20 2.99
C LEU A 200 1.10 12.82 4.11
N GLY A 201 0.82 11.74 4.83
CA GLY A 201 1.72 11.26 5.90
C GLY A 201 2.84 10.34 5.42
N THR A 202 2.61 9.59 4.34
CA THR A 202 3.50 8.52 3.88
C THR A 202 4.89 9.02 3.50
N TYR A 203 4.97 10.01 2.62
CA TYR A 203 6.25 10.47 2.08
C TYR A 203 7.12 11.22 3.09
N PRO A 204 6.58 12.13 3.92
CA PRO A 204 7.36 12.75 4.98
C PRO A 204 7.95 11.75 5.98
N VAL A 205 7.20 10.68 6.32
CA VAL A 205 7.70 9.62 7.19
C VAL A 205 8.79 8.80 6.49
N MET A 206 8.62 8.47 5.21
CA MET A 206 9.66 7.79 4.42
C MET A 206 10.95 8.61 4.36
N ASP A 207 10.86 9.93 4.15
CA ASP A 207 12.02 10.82 4.08
C ASP A 207 12.73 10.94 5.45
N LEU A 208 11.96 10.93 6.54
CA LEU A 208 12.52 10.89 7.88
C LEU A 208 13.28 9.59 8.13
N LEU A 209 12.70 8.45 7.76
CA LEU A 209 13.34 7.14 7.88
C LEU A 209 14.54 6.98 6.94
N ALA A 210 14.55 7.65 5.79
CA ALA A 210 15.70 7.65 4.88
C ALA A 210 16.95 8.25 5.51
N LYS A 211 16.78 9.30 6.32
CA LYS A 211 17.90 9.94 7.06
C LYS A 211 18.61 8.98 8.03
N SER A 212 17.90 7.98 8.54
CA SER A 212 18.43 6.94 9.42
C SER A 212 18.72 5.62 8.71
N ASN A 213 18.68 5.60 7.37
CA ASN A 213 18.80 4.38 6.54
C ASN A 213 17.78 3.28 6.90
N SER A 214 16.60 3.67 7.40
CA SER A 214 15.58 2.76 7.94
C SER A 214 14.30 2.68 7.09
N VAL A 215 14.31 3.14 5.84
CA VAL A 215 13.12 3.14 4.94
C VAL A 215 12.57 1.74 4.74
N HIS A 216 13.42 0.70 4.76
CA HIS A 216 13.04 -0.69 4.61
C HIS A 216 12.06 -1.18 5.70
N LEU A 217 12.03 -0.50 6.85
CA LEU A 217 11.12 -0.81 7.96
C LEU A 217 9.71 -0.21 7.76
N PHE A 218 9.59 0.82 6.92
CA PHE A 218 8.33 1.56 6.73
C PHE A 218 7.17 0.65 6.32
N THR A 219 7.35 -0.09 5.23
CA THR A 219 6.29 -0.91 4.66
C THR A 219 5.85 -2.06 5.59
N PRO A 220 6.75 -2.87 6.17
CA PRO A 220 6.36 -3.89 7.12
C PRO A 220 5.58 -3.34 8.32
N ILE A 221 6.07 -2.28 8.94
CA ILE A 221 5.43 -1.66 10.11
C ILE A 221 4.05 -1.10 9.72
N MET A 222 3.96 -0.34 8.63
CA MET A 222 2.71 0.27 8.17
C MET A 222 1.64 -0.79 7.88
N LEU A 223 1.96 -1.79 7.05
CA LEU A 223 0.99 -2.82 6.67
C LEU A 223 0.57 -3.68 7.85
N MET A 224 1.48 -4.02 8.75
CA MET A 224 1.13 -4.79 9.94
C MET A 224 0.29 -3.97 10.91
N THR A 225 0.60 -2.70 11.12
CA THR A 225 -0.22 -1.79 11.94
C THR A 225 -1.65 -1.70 11.39
N VAL A 226 -1.80 -1.50 10.08
CA VAL A 226 -3.12 -1.48 9.43
C VAL A 226 -3.85 -2.81 9.62
N THR A 227 -3.17 -3.94 9.46
CA THR A 227 -3.75 -5.28 9.62
C THR A 227 -4.23 -5.52 11.06
N VAL A 228 -3.42 -5.12 12.05
CA VAL A 228 -3.77 -5.20 13.47
C VAL A 228 -4.98 -4.32 13.79
N LEU A 229 -4.93 -3.04 13.40
CA LEU A 229 -6.03 -2.10 13.64
C LEU A 229 -7.33 -2.55 12.98
N PHE A 230 -7.27 -3.05 11.75
CA PHE A 230 -8.45 -3.58 11.06
C PHE A 230 -9.00 -4.82 11.75
N SER A 231 -8.14 -5.71 12.23
CA SER A 231 -8.57 -6.89 12.99
C SER A 231 -9.24 -6.52 14.31
N LEU A 232 -8.69 -5.54 15.02
CA LEU A 232 -9.31 -5.02 16.24
C LEU A 232 -10.67 -4.36 15.97
N TYR A 233 -10.74 -3.53 14.90
CA TYR A 233 -12.00 -2.93 14.45
C TYR A 233 -13.05 -4.00 14.13
N SER A 234 -12.68 -5.01 13.35
CA SER A 234 -13.54 -6.14 13.00
C SER A 234 -14.06 -6.86 14.26
N ARG A 235 -13.17 -7.10 15.22
CA ARG A 235 -13.52 -7.76 16.48
C ARG A 235 -14.46 -6.94 17.36
N PHE A 236 -14.19 -5.64 17.56
CA PHE A 236 -14.90 -4.81 18.52
C PHE A 236 -16.15 -4.15 17.94
N PHE A 237 -16.08 -3.66 16.69
CA PHE A 237 -17.19 -2.93 16.06
C PHE A 237 -18.08 -3.82 15.20
N LEU A 238 -17.50 -4.73 14.41
CA LEU A 238 -18.28 -5.68 13.61
C LEU A 238 -18.68 -6.93 14.41
N LYS A 239 -18.17 -7.09 15.64
CA LYS A 239 -18.43 -8.21 16.55
C LYS A 239 -18.12 -9.59 15.95
N GLU A 240 -17.15 -9.66 15.04
CA GLU A 240 -16.72 -10.91 14.44
C GLU A 240 -16.06 -11.81 15.48
N LYS A 241 -16.34 -13.11 15.39
CA LYS A 241 -15.79 -14.12 16.31
C LYS A 241 -14.45 -14.63 15.73
N PHE A 242 -13.36 -14.23 16.34
CA PHE A 242 -12.04 -14.74 15.96
C PHE A 242 -11.81 -16.15 16.50
N ARG A 243 -11.16 -16.98 15.68
CA ARG A 243 -10.66 -18.30 16.08
C ARG A 243 -9.33 -18.17 16.83
N LYS A 244 -8.94 -19.20 17.59
CA LYS A 244 -7.66 -19.23 18.32
C LYS A 244 -6.46 -18.95 17.41
N LEU A 245 -6.47 -19.47 16.19
CA LEU A 245 -5.41 -19.26 15.19
C LEU A 245 -5.30 -17.79 14.75
N GLN A 246 -6.42 -17.08 14.61
CA GLN A 246 -6.43 -15.65 14.27
C GLN A 246 -5.91 -14.78 15.41
N TYR A 247 -6.20 -15.13 16.67
CA TYR A 247 -5.57 -14.46 17.83
C TYR A 247 -4.07 -14.71 17.88
N ALA A 248 -3.63 -15.94 17.62
CA ALA A 248 -2.19 -16.26 17.53
C ALA A 248 -1.51 -15.46 16.41
N GLY A 249 -2.16 -15.37 15.24
CA GLY A 249 -1.69 -14.55 14.11
C GLY A 249 -1.55 -13.07 14.48
N LEU A 250 -2.55 -12.51 15.18
CA LEU A 250 -2.52 -11.12 15.65
C LEU A 250 -1.34 -10.90 16.64
N ALA A 251 -1.13 -11.83 17.57
CA ALA A 251 -0.01 -11.77 18.51
C ALA A 251 1.35 -11.84 17.78
N CYS A 252 1.49 -12.70 16.78
CA CYS A 252 2.69 -12.76 15.92
C CYS A 252 2.94 -11.44 15.20
N CYS A 253 1.92 -10.81 14.61
CA CYS A 253 2.07 -9.51 13.96
C CYS A 253 2.55 -8.42 14.93
N LEU A 254 1.95 -8.35 16.13
CA LEU A 254 2.38 -7.41 17.17
C LEU A 254 3.81 -7.67 17.63
N THR A 255 4.18 -8.93 17.85
CA THR A 255 5.55 -9.32 18.24
C THR A 255 6.55 -8.92 17.16
N GLY A 256 6.22 -9.14 15.89
CA GLY A 256 7.08 -8.74 14.76
C GLY A 256 7.28 -7.22 14.69
N ILE A 257 6.23 -6.42 14.91
CA ILE A 257 6.36 -4.95 14.97
C ILE A 257 7.31 -4.54 16.11
N LEU A 258 7.15 -5.13 17.30
CA LEU A 258 8.01 -4.82 18.44
C LEU A 258 9.48 -5.20 18.19
N LEU A 259 9.74 -6.31 17.49
CA LEU A 259 11.10 -6.72 17.13
C LEU A 259 11.80 -5.73 16.18
N PHE A 260 11.05 -4.99 15.36
CA PHE A 260 11.64 -3.92 14.53
C PHE A 260 12.05 -2.68 15.32
N MET A 261 11.60 -2.54 16.56
CA MET A 261 11.94 -1.39 17.41
C MET A 261 13.21 -1.62 18.25
N ILE A 262 13.77 -2.84 18.18
CA ILE A 262 15.02 -3.25 18.86
C ILE A 262 16.17 -3.24 17.87
#